data_4d2a339380ef4a3319876e86ef0d7777
#
_entry.id   4d2a339380ef4a3319876e86ef0d7777
#
_cell.length_a   1.000
_cell.length_b   1.000
_cell.length_c   1.000
_cell.angle_alpha   90.00
_cell.angle_beta   90.00
_cell.angle_gamma   90.00
#
_symmetry.space_group_name_H-M   'P 1'
#
loop_
_entity.id
_entity.type
_entity.pdbx_description
1 polymer ?
#
loop_
_entity_poly.entity_id
_entity_poly.type
_entity_poly.pdbx_seq_one_letter_code
_entity_poly.pdbx_strand_id
1 'polypeptide(L)'
;MAEARGAGIVGFQTVIPWNTFVTTEHDHVATMGTYVDAAHRRRGVGAALARRSFAAALALGYDKIFTDLRADNLDSLAYHLSLDFSIVGAARRHARVRGRDVDVLFIERFLKEG
;
A
#
# COMPACT_ATOMS: atom_id res chain seq x y z
N MET A 1 -6.30 11.43 -4.63
CA MET A 1 -5.19 12.04 -5.40
C MET A 1 -4.57 13.18 -4.62
N ALA A 2 -3.29 13.41 -4.82
CA ALA A 2 -2.58 14.54 -4.23
C ALA A 2 -2.05 15.45 -5.32
N GLU A 3 -2.19 16.75 -5.12
CA GLU A 3 -1.70 17.77 -6.03
C GLU A 3 -0.80 18.74 -5.30
N ALA A 4 0.32 19.11 -5.92
CA ALA A 4 1.13 20.23 -5.46
C ALA A 4 0.75 21.47 -6.26
N ARG A 5 0.72 22.61 -5.59
CA ARG A 5 0.35 23.88 -6.23
C ARG A 5 1.27 24.17 -7.41
N GLY A 6 0.69 24.31 -8.60
CA GLY A 6 1.42 24.61 -9.83
C GLY A 6 2.13 23.41 -10.46
N ALA A 7 2.08 22.24 -9.87
CA ALA A 7 2.79 21.05 -10.34
C ALA A 7 1.87 19.93 -10.87
N GLY A 8 0.53 20.10 -10.79
CA GLY A 8 -0.41 19.07 -11.16
C GLY A 8 -0.44 17.90 -10.16
N ILE A 9 -0.76 16.70 -10.65
CA ILE A 9 -0.85 15.51 -9.80
C ILE A 9 0.55 15.03 -9.48
N VAL A 10 0.90 15.01 -8.18
CA VAL A 10 2.21 14.58 -7.70
C VAL A 10 2.17 13.19 -7.05
N GLY A 11 0.99 12.66 -6.80
CA GLY A 11 0.83 11.33 -6.25
C GLY A 11 -0.61 10.88 -6.20
N PHE A 12 -0.81 9.56 -6.10
CA PHE A 12 -2.13 8.98 -5.89
C PHE A 12 -2.01 7.63 -5.19
N GLN A 13 -3.11 7.23 -4.57
CA GLN A 13 -3.27 5.89 -4.03
C GLN A 13 -4.58 5.29 -4.51
N THR A 14 -4.58 3.97 -4.68
CA THR A 14 -5.77 3.20 -4.96
C THR A 14 -6.07 2.28 -3.78
N VAL A 15 -7.34 2.16 -3.45
CA VAL A 15 -7.83 1.21 -2.45
C VAL A 15 -8.89 0.36 -3.14
N ILE A 16 -8.64 -0.92 -3.24
CA ILE A 16 -9.54 -1.87 -3.89
C ILE A 16 -9.71 -3.12 -3.02
N PRO A 17 -10.79 -3.91 -3.23
CA PRO A 17 -10.92 -5.17 -2.52
C PRO A 17 -9.72 -6.08 -2.77
N TRP A 18 -9.18 -6.68 -1.71
CA TRP A 18 -8.10 -7.64 -1.85
C TRP A 18 -8.53 -8.90 -2.59
N ASN A 19 -9.75 -9.36 -2.30
CA ASN A 19 -10.29 -10.59 -2.86
C ASN A 19 -11.35 -10.29 -3.90
N THR A 20 -11.15 -10.77 -5.13
CA THR A 20 -12.09 -10.62 -6.23
C THR A 20 -12.89 -11.89 -6.52
N PHE A 21 -12.73 -12.93 -5.72
CA PHE A 21 -13.50 -14.16 -5.85
C PHE A 21 -14.93 -13.98 -5.31
N VAL A 22 -15.83 -14.86 -5.73
CA VAL A 22 -17.24 -14.81 -5.32
C VAL A 22 -17.41 -15.43 -3.92
N THR A 23 -16.87 -14.74 -2.93
CA THR A 23 -16.99 -15.12 -1.51
C THR A 23 -16.98 -13.85 -0.68
N THR A 24 -17.65 -13.86 0.46
CA THR A 24 -17.75 -12.71 1.35
C THR A 24 -16.78 -12.78 2.54
N GLU A 25 -16.03 -13.87 2.65
CA GLU A 25 -15.16 -14.12 3.81
C GLU A 25 -14.05 -13.08 3.96
N HIS A 26 -13.63 -12.44 2.86
CA HIS A 26 -12.54 -11.49 2.83
C HIS A 26 -12.98 -10.07 2.45
N ASP A 27 -14.27 -9.78 2.52
CA ASP A 27 -14.80 -8.46 2.13
C ASP A 27 -14.30 -7.32 3.01
N HIS A 28 -13.79 -7.63 4.20
CA HIS A 28 -13.22 -6.65 5.13
C HIS A 28 -11.76 -6.32 4.83
N VAL A 29 -11.15 -6.94 3.83
CA VAL A 29 -9.74 -6.76 3.49
C VAL A 29 -9.63 -5.97 2.20
N ALA A 30 -8.86 -4.88 2.24
CA ALA A 30 -8.52 -4.10 1.05
C ALA A 30 -7.04 -4.27 0.71
N THR A 31 -6.69 -3.97 -0.52
CA THR A 31 -5.30 -3.77 -0.93
C THR A 31 -5.10 -2.33 -1.38
N MET A 32 -3.86 -1.88 -1.39
CA MET A 32 -3.54 -0.48 -1.68
C MET A 32 -2.34 -0.41 -2.60
N GLY A 33 -2.44 0.42 -3.63
CA GLY A 33 -1.32 0.81 -4.47
C GLY A 33 -1.01 2.29 -4.27
N THR A 34 0.27 2.66 -4.30
CA THR A 34 0.73 4.02 -4.06
C THR A 34 1.67 4.47 -5.16
N TYR A 35 1.46 5.69 -5.64
CA TYR A 35 2.38 6.38 -6.53
C TYR A 35 2.62 7.79 -6.01
N VAL A 36 3.89 8.20 -5.94
CA VAL A 36 4.30 9.58 -5.68
C VAL A 36 5.35 9.94 -6.71
N ASP A 37 5.18 11.10 -7.37
CA ASP A 37 6.17 11.62 -8.30
C ASP A 37 7.54 11.69 -7.61
N ALA A 38 8.58 11.25 -8.32
CA ALA A 38 9.94 11.20 -7.78
C ALA A 38 10.40 12.54 -7.22
N ALA A 39 10.02 13.66 -7.86
CA ALA A 39 10.37 15.01 -7.39
C ALA A 39 9.71 15.38 -6.05
N HIS A 40 8.66 14.67 -5.65
CA HIS A 40 7.90 14.97 -4.44
C HIS A 40 7.99 13.87 -3.39
N ARG A 41 8.80 12.84 -3.62
CA ARG A 41 9.04 11.80 -2.62
C ARG A 41 9.74 12.41 -1.40
N ARG A 42 9.44 11.86 -0.21
CA ARG A 42 9.99 12.29 1.07
C ARG A 42 9.57 13.71 1.48
N ARG A 43 8.52 14.26 0.88
CA ARG A 43 7.94 15.55 1.26
C ARG A 43 6.62 15.41 2.01
N GLY A 44 6.35 14.24 2.56
CA GLY A 44 5.12 13.99 3.30
C GLY A 44 3.90 13.73 2.44
N VAL A 45 4.02 13.73 1.11
CA VAL A 45 2.90 13.47 0.19
C VAL A 45 2.35 12.05 0.40
N GLY A 46 3.23 11.06 0.47
CA GLY A 46 2.83 9.67 0.69
C GLY A 46 2.12 9.48 2.02
N ALA A 47 2.60 10.09 3.09
CA ALA A 47 1.98 10.00 4.40
C ALA A 47 0.60 10.70 4.42
N ALA A 48 0.46 11.84 3.75
CA ALA A 48 -0.81 12.53 3.63
C ALA A 48 -1.83 11.72 2.84
N LEU A 49 -1.40 11.11 1.72
CA LEU A 49 -2.23 10.20 0.94
C LEU A 49 -2.69 9.01 1.78
N ALA A 50 -1.77 8.41 2.53
CA ALA A 50 -2.07 7.24 3.35
C ALA A 50 -3.13 7.55 4.40
N ARG A 51 -3.03 8.68 5.10
CA ARG A 51 -4.04 9.08 6.09
C ARG A 51 -5.42 9.19 5.47
N ARG A 52 -5.52 9.79 4.28
CA ARG A 52 -6.80 9.89 3.55
C ARG A 52 -7.31 8.53 3.09
N SER A 53 -6.42 7.69 2.57
CA SER A 53 -6.78 6.35 2.09
C SER A 53 -7.26 5.46 3.22
N PHE A 54 -6.62 5.53 4.39
CA PHE A 54 -7.04 4.75 5.57
C PHE A 54 -8.41 5.19 6.05
N ALA A 55 -8.67 6.49 6.11
CA ALA A 55 -9.96 7.02 6.51
C ALA A 55 -11.06 6.62 5.50
N ALA A 56 -10.76 6.70 4.22
CA ALA A 56 -11.70 6.31 3.16
C ALA A 56 -11.97 4.81 3.19
N ALA A 57 -10.94 3.99 3.37
CA ALA A 57 -11.09 2.54 3.45
C ALA A 57 -11.95 2.13 4.65
N LEU A 58 -11.71 2.76 5.80
CA LEU A 58 -12.50 2.51 6.99
C LEU A 58 -13.98 2.91 6.78
N ALA A 59 -14.23 4.05 6.14
CA ALA A 59 -15.58 4.50 5.83
C ALA A 59 -16.29 3.57 4.86
N LEU A 60 -15.55 2.89 3.98
CA LEU A 60 -16.09 1.89 3.04
C LEU A 60 -16.34 0.54 3.70
N GLY A 61 -15.97 0.35 4.96
CA GLY A 61 -16.22 -0.87 5.70
C GLY A 61 -15.03 -1.84 5.75
N TYR A 62 -13.87 -1.45 5.26
CA TYR A 62 -12.68 -2.28 5.37
C TYR A 62 -12.08 -2.21 6.78
N ASP A 63 -11.62 -3.34 7.29
CA ASP A 63 -10.99 -3.43 8.60
C ASP A 63 -9.47 -3.41 8.53
N LYS A 64 -8.91 -3.85 7.39
CA LYS A 64 -7.46 -3.89 7.23
C LYS A 64 -7.05 -3.75 5.77
N ILE A 65 -5.80 -3.37 5.58
CA ILE A 65 -5.14 -3.35 4.29
C ILE A 65 -4.08 -4.45 4.28
N PHE A 66 -4.12 -5.28 3.24
CA PHE A 66 -3.15 -6.34 2.98
C PHE A 66 -2.57 -6.09 1.60
N THR A 67 -1.26 -5.95 1.52
CA THR A 67 -0.58 -5.68 0.25
C THR A 67 0.78 -6.34 0.22
N ASP A 68 1.49 -6.16 -0.88
CA ASP A 68 2.82 -6.72 -1.05
C ASP A 68 3.78 -5.69 -1.62
N LEU A 69 5.06 -5.98 -1.49
CA LEU A 69 6.12 -5.21 -2.11
C LEU A 69 7.32 -6.13 -2.38
N ARG A 70 8.14 -5.73 -3.35
CA ARG A 70 9.38 -6.47 -3.59
C ARG A 70 10.34 -6.26 -2.43
N ALA A 71 10.98 -7.36 -2.01
CA ALA A 71 11.92 -7.31 -0.87
C ALA A 71 13.12 -6.40 -1.12
N ASP A 72 13.47 -6.16 -2.40
CA ASP A 72 14.58 -5.27 -2.75
C ASP A 72 14.18 -3.79 -2.78
N ASN A 73 12.91 -3.46 -2.61
CA ASN A 73 12.44 -2.08 -2.60
C ASN A 73 12.46 -1.53 -1.16
N LEU A 74 13.66 -1.14 -0.71
CA LEU A 74 13.85 -0.70 0.66
C LEU A 74 13.13 0.60 0.99
N ASP A 75 12.99 1.50 0.01
CA ASP A 75 12.24 2.75 0.21
C ASP A 75 10.77 2.47 0.47
N SER A 76 10.17 1.56 -0.31
CA SER A 76 8.78 1.15 -0.11
C SER A 76 8.58 0.47 1.24
N LEU A 77 9.51 -0.39 1.63
CA LEU A 77 9.45 -1.07 2.92
C LEU A 77 9.49 -0.05 4.07
N ALA A 78 10.44 0.87 4.04
CA ALA A 78 10.57 1.91 5.06
C ALA A 78 9.30 2.79 5.13
N TYR A 79 8.76 3.16 3.98
CA TYR A 79 7.53 3.93 3.91
C TYR A 79 6.36 3.21 4.60
N HIS A 80 6.14 1.94 4.26
CA HIS A 80 5.03 1.18 4.84
C HIS A 80 5.23 0.91 6.33
N LEU A 81 6.46 0.59 6.76
CA LEU A 81 6.74 0.41 8.18
C LEU A 81 6.49 1.69 8.98
N SER A 82 6.80 2.86 8.39
CA SER A 82 6.51 4.15 9.04
C SER A 82 5.02 4.42 9.18
N LEU A 83 4.18 3.74 8.41
CA LEU A 83 2.72 3.83 8.46
C LEU A 83 2.08 2.69 9.28
N ASP A 84 2.86 2.05 10.13
CA ASP A 84 2.41 0.99 11.04
C ASP A 84 1.99 -0.31 10.34
N PHE A 85 2.48 -0.55 9.12
CA PHE A 85 2.36 -1.87 8.52
C PHE A 85 3.30 -2.84 9.21
N SER A 86 2.86 -4.09 9.31
CA SER A 86 3.67 -5.20 9.82
C SER A 86 3.95 -6.20 8.72
N ILE A 87 5.11 -6.83 8.77
CA ILE A 87 5.45 -7.90 7.82
C ILE A 87 4.73 -9.18 8.25
N VAL A 88 3.94 -9.74 7.34
CA VAL A 88 3.23 -11.00 7.55
C VAL A 88 4.11 -12.18 7.17
N GLY A 89 4.82 -12.06 6.05
CA GLY A 89 5.67 -13.13 5.56
C GLY A 89 6.35 -12.76 4.26
N ALA A 90 7.11 -13.71 3.72
CA ALA A 90 7.83 -13.54 2.49
C ALA A 90 7.56 -14.71 1.55
N ALA A 91 7.28 -14.40 0.29
CA ALA A 91 7.22 -15.38 -0.78
C ALA A 91 8.54 -15.33 -1.53
N ARG A 92 9.29 -16.43 -1.49
CA ARG A 92 10.63 -16.51 -2.08
C ARG A 92 10.53 -16.63 -3.59
N ARG A 93 11.35 -15.86 -4.31
CA ARG A 93 11.42 -15.88 -5.78
C ARG A 93 10.05 -15.74 -6.44
N HIS A 94 9.21 -14.85 -5.88
CA HIS A 94 7.81 -14.71 -6.27
C HIS A 94 7.62 -13.73 -7.42
N ALA A 95 8.52 -12.79 -7.61
CA ALA A 95 8.49 -11.83 -8.71
C ALA A 95 9.72 -12.04 -9.60
N ARG A 96 9.57 -11.84 -10.89
CA ARG A 96 10.69 -11.88 -11.84
C ARG A 96 10.82 -10.54 -12.50
N VAL A 97 11.96 -9.88 -12.26
CA VAL A 97 12.23 -8.53 -12.73
C VAL A 97 13.52 -8.54 -13.53
N ARG A 98 13.41 -8.25 -14.82
CA ARG A 98 14.56 -8.24 -15.74
C ARG A 98 15.36 -9.54 -15.69
N GLY A 99 14.67 -10.68 -15.67
CA GLY A 99 15.26 -12.01 -15.64
C GLY A 99 15.81 -12.45 -14.28
N ARG A 100 15.66 -11.64 -13.24
CA ARG A 100 16.07 -11.98 -11.87
C ARG A 100 14.86 -12.29 -11.00
N ASP A 101 14.96 -13.34 -10.22
CA ASP A 101 13.95 -13.68 -9.24
C ASP A 101 14.13 -12.83 -7.97
N VAL A 102 13.05 -12.25 -7.49
CA VAL A 102 13.04 -11.36 -6.32
C VAL A 102 11.99 -11.86 -5.35
N ASP A 103 12.32 -11.84 -4.07
CA ASP A 103 11.37 -12.17 -3.03
C ASP A 103 10.32 -11.05 -2.90
N VAL A 104 9.11 -11.44 -2.48
CA VAL A 104 8.00 -10.52 -2.23
C VAL A 104 7.63 -10.59 -0.76
N LEU A 105 7.55 -9.43 -0.13
CA LEU A 105 7.08 -9.31 1.25
C LEU A 105 5.59 -9.02 1.26
N PHE A 106 4.86 -9.74 2.09
CA PHE A 106 3.45 -9.47 2.36
C PHE A 106 3.36 -8.69 3.66
N ILE A 107 2.61 -7.60 3.64
CA ILE A 107 2.47 -6.68 4.76
C ILE A 107 1.01 -6.35 5.00
N GLU A 108 0.67 -6.01 6.23
CA GLU A 108 -0.70 -5.66 6.60
C GLU A 108 -0.72 -4.54 7.62
N ARG A 109 -1.83 -3.80 7.62
CA ARG A 109 -2.15 -2.78 8.61
C ARG A 109 -3.62 -2.86 8.97
N PHE A 110 -3.90 -2.98 10.25
CA PHE A 110 -5.28 -2.88 10.72
C PHE A 110 -5.71 -1.42 10.77
N LEU A 111 -6.94 -1.16 10.32
CA LEU A 111 -7.52 0.19 10.30
C LEU A 111 -8.28 0.49 11.58
N LYS A 112 -8.73 -0.56 12.27
CA LYS A 112 -9.40 -0.48 13.57
C LYS A 112 -8.55 -1.18 14.61
N GLU A 113 -8.51 -0.63 15.82
CA GLU A 113 -7.95 -1.33 16.96
C GLU A 113 -8.94 -2.35 17.49
N GLY A 114 -8.42 -3.47 17.87
CA GLY A 114 -9.17 -4.52 18.50
C GLY A 114 -9.72 -5.54 17.59
#